data_c7912b321de4c388bef1d0033504d727
#
_entry.id   c7912b321de4c388bef1d0033504d727
#
_cell.length_a   1.000
_cell.length_b   1.000
_cell.length_c   1.000
_cell.angle_alpha   90.00
_cell.angle_beta   90.00
_cell.angle_gamma   90.00
#
_symmetry.space_group_name_H-M   'P 1'
#
loop_
_entity.id
_entity.type
_entity.pdbx_description
1 polymer ?
#
loop_
_entity_poly.entity_id
_entity_poly.type
_entity_poly.pdbx_seq_one_letter_code
_entity_poly.pdbx_strand_id
1 'polypeptide(L)'
;EFYKNIGISQWWMNWETWAQTQEELDYATNRIDKMAEDFKKRAKNPDAIVKQELHPKQIASRMKKPNKIAIPYSFWEAGFLFITWYTPWPECAHFAEMYTKKMEEYGFPPVIWIASIERCRQAICMPIVCFDSTKQSDFEKVQDLNQETTEYALKRGWLNYRPDPYIHIQAYYQAGMYWKYLRAFKKLVDPNFIMHPGRLALP
;
A
#
# COMPACT_ATOMS: atom_id res chain seq x y z
N GLU A 1 11.97 -18.28 4.94
CA GLU A 1 11.63 -19.72 4.87
C GLU A 1 10.17 -19.95 4.47
N PHE A 2 9.21 -19.25 5.08
CA PHE A 2 7.79 -19.31 4.76
C PHE A 2 7.47 -19.03 3.29
N TYR A 3 8.00 -17.94 2.72
CA TYR A 3 7.77 -17.59 1.31
C TYR A 3 8.32 -18.63 0.32
N LYS A 4 9.41 -19.30 0.66
CA LYS A 4 9.97 -20.38 -0.15
C LYS A 4 9.04 -21.59 -0.20
N ASN A 5 8.38 -21.90 0.92
CA ASN A 5 7.50 -23.07 1.04
C ASN A 5 6.18 -22.92 0.26
N ILE A 6 5.71 -21.69 0.03
CA ILE A 6 4.48 -21.42 -0.74
C ILE A 6 4.76 -20.98 -2.18
N GLY A 7 6.04 -20.99 -2.62
CA GLY A 7 6.43 -20.64 -3.98
C GLY A 7 6.22 -19.16 -4.34
N ILE A 8 6.08 -18.28 -3.34
CA ILE A 8 5.97 -16.84 -3.56
C ILE A 8 7.35 -16.21 -3.40
N SER A 9 7.78 -15.42 -4.37
CA SER A 9 9.02 -14.66 -4.27
C SER A 9 8.88 -13.53 -3.23
N GLN A 10 9.99 -13.11 -2.64
CA GLN A 10 10.03 -12.00 -1.68
C GLN A 10 9.46 -10.70 -2.28
N TRP A 11 9.67 -10.49 -3.57
CA TRP A 11 9.13 -9.36 -4.32
C TRP A 11 8.30 -9.86 -5.48
N TRP A 12 7.11 -9.31 -5.62
CA TRP A 12 6.20 -9.63 -6.69
C TRP A 12 5.69 -8.33 -7.33
N MET A 13 5.81 -8.25 -8.66
CA MET A 13 5.27 -7.15 -9.44
C MET A 13 4.18 -7.68 -10.36
N ASN A 14 3.01 -7.08 -10.29
CA ASN A 14 1.90 -7.41 -11.16
C ASN A 14 1.69 -6.27 -12.16
N TRP A 15 1.64 -6.59 -13.45
CA TRP A 15 1.28 -5.66 -14.51
C TRP A 15 -0.02 -6.11 -15.15
N GLU A 16 -0.95 -5.19 -15.23
CA GLU A 16 -2.22 -5.39 -15.92
C GLU A 16 -2.35 -4.33 -17.01
N THR A 17 -2.76 -4.74 -18.20
CA THR A 17 -3.06 -3.83 -19.30
C THR A 17 -4.45 -4.11 -19.82
N TRP A 18 -5.11 -3.05 -20.22
CA TRP A 18 -6.45 -3.07 -20.80
C TRP A 18 -6.36 -2.45 -22.18
N ALA A 19 -6.97 -3.08 -23.16
CA ALA A 19 -6.98 -2.62 -24.53
C ALA A 19 -8.38 -2.81 -25.12
N GLN A 20 -8.76 -1.94 -26.05
CA GLN A 20 -10.04 -2.04 -26.77
C GLN A 20 -9.88 -2.90 -28.02
N THR A 21 -8.68 -2.98 -28.57
CA THR A 21 -8.36 -3.75 -29.77
C THR A 21 -7.22 -4.74 -29.51
N GLN A 22 -7.12 -5.78 -30.35
CA GLN A 22 -6.02 -6.74 -30.28
C GLN A 22 -4.68 -6.07 -30.56
N GLU A 23 -4.62 -5.12 -31.48
CA GLU A 23 -3.39 -4.39 -31.81
C GLU A 23 -2.87 -3.57 -30.63
N GLU A 24 -3.73 -2.88 -29.90
CA GLU A 24 -3.37 -2.18 -28.67
C GLU A 24 -2.87 -3.14 -27.59
N LEU A 25 -3.52 -4.30 -27.46
CA LEU A 25 -3.10 -5.33 -26.50
C LEU A 25 -1.71 -5.86 -26.83
N ASP A 26 -1.46 -6.19 -28.09
CA ASP A 26 -0.18 -6.71 -28.57
C ASP A 26 0.94 -5.66 -28.38
N TYR A 27 0.65 -4.39 -28.69
CA TYR A 27 1.57 -3.29 -28.46
C TYR A 27 1.93 -3.14 -26.98
N ALA A 28 0.93 -3.13 -26.10
CA ALA A 28 1.14 -2.99 -24.66
C ALA A 28 1.90 -4.19 -24.09
N THR A 29 1.57 -5.41 -24.49
CA THR A 29 2.25 -6.64 -24.10
C THR A 29 3.73 -6.62 -24.51
N ASN A 30 4.01 -6.27 -25.76
CA ASN A 30 5.40 -6.16 -26.26
C ASN A 30 6.21 -5.12 -25.47
N ARG A 31 5.58 -4.02 -25.05
CA ARG A 31 6.26 -3.02 -24.21
C ARG A 31 6.58 -3.56 -22.83
N ILE A 32 5.63 -4.26 -22.19
CA ILE A 32 5.82 -4.88 -20.87
C ILE A 32 6.96 -5.91 -20.95
N ASP A 33 6.99 -6.73 -21.99
CA ASP A 33 8.03 -7.74 -22.19
C ASP A 33 9.41 -7.11 -22.30
N LYS A 34 9.55 -6.07 -23.13
CA LYS A 34 10.81 -5.32 -23.23
C LYS A 34 11.25 -4.71 -21.91
N MET A 35 10.31 -4.13 -21.16
CA MET A 35 10.61 -3.58 -19.83
C MET A 35 11.06 -4.67 -18.86
N ALA A 36 10.41 -5.83 -18.86
CA ALA A 36 10.79 -6.97 -18.01
C ALA A 36 12.18 -7.50 -18.36
N GLU A 37 12.52 -7.62 -19.65
CA GLU A 37 13.85 -8.01 -20.09
C GLU A 37 14.92 -6.99 -19.71
N ASP A 38 14.66 -5.70 -19.89
CA ASP A 38 15.58 -4.64 -19.52
C ASP A 38 15.78 -4.58 -18.00
N PHE A 39 14.75 -4.84 -17.22
CA PHE A 39 14.85 -4.98 -15.78
C PHE A 39 15.73 -6.19 -15.42
N LYS A 40 15.49 -7.34 -16.04
CA LYS A 40 16.26 -8.55 -15.83
C LYS A 40 17.75 -8.34 -16.14
N LYS A 41 18.09 -7.65 -17.25
CA LYS A 41 19.49 -7.33 -17.61
C LYS A 41 20.19 -6.45 -16.58
N ARG A 42 19.46 -5.56 -15.90
CA ARG A 42 20.02 -4.63 -14.88
C ARG A 42 20.02 -5.22 -13.48
N ALA A 43 19.36 -6.33 -13.26
CA ALA A 43 19.25 -6.94 -11.94
C ALA A 43 20.58 -7.57 -11.51
N LYS A 44 20.90 -7.49 -10.22
CA LYS A 44 22.10 -8.13 -9.65
C LYS A 44 22.06 -9.66 -9.77
N ASN A 45 20.86 -10.24 -9.75
CA ASN A 45 20.64 -11.68 -9.93
C ASN A 45 19.51 -11.89 -10.97
N PRO A 46 19.84 -11.93 -12.27
CA PRO A 46 18.85 -12.08 -13.34
C PRO A 46 18.03 -13.38 -13.24
N ASP A 47 18.64 -14.47 -12.77
CA ASP A 47 18.01 -15.78 -12.69
C ASP A 47 16.96 -15.89 -11.57
N ALA A 48 17.01 -14.97 -10.60
CA ALA A 48 15.99 -14.86 -9.58
C ALA A 48 14.68 -14.18 -10.06
N ILE A 49 14.71 -13.59 -11.28
CA ILE A 49 13.56 -12.90 -11.85
C ILE A 49 12.81 -13.87 -12.78
N VAL A 50 11.65 -14.28 -12.33
CA VAL A 50 10.76 -15.18 -13.08
C VAL A 50 9.58 -14.39 -13.61
N LYS A 51 9.36 -14.42 -14.93
CA LYS A 51 8.12 -13.96 -15.56
C LYS A 51 7.10 -15.08 -15.49
N GLN A 52 5.92 -14.80 -14.96
CA GLN A 52 4.79 -15.72 -14.96
C GLN A 52 3.57 -15.04 -15.58
N GLU A 53 3.02 -15.64 -16.61
CA GLU A 53 1.75 -15.21 -17.19
C GLU A 53 0.58 -15.83 -16.41
N LEU A 54 -0.43 -15.02 -16.14
CA LEU A 54 -1.63 -15.53 -15.50
C LEU A 54 -2.46 -16.34 -16.50
N HIS A 55 -2.88 -17.50 -16.08
CA HIS A 55 -3.77 -18.33 -16.89
C HIS A 55 -5.09 -17.58 -17.16
N PRO A 56 -5.70 -17.68 -18.38
CA PRO A 56 -6.95 -16.97 -18.72
C PRO A 56 -8.09 -17.18 -17.73
N LYS A 57 -8.20 -18.36 -17.11
CA LYS A 57 -9.18 -18.62 -16.05
C LYS A 57 -8.93 -17.81 -14.77
N GLN A 58 -7.67 -17.52 -14.45
CA GLN A 58 -7.32 -16.68 -13.30
C GLN A 58 -7.65 -15.21 -13.60
N ILE A 59 -7.40 -14.75 -14.83
CA ILE A 59 -7.80 -13.42 -15.29
C ILE A 59 -9.31 -13.28 -15.23
N ALA A 60 -10.06 -14.21 -15.82
CA ALA A 60 -11.52 -14.19 -15.80
C ALA A 60 -12.11 -14.24 -14.38
N SER A 61 -11.47 -14.97 -13.46
CA SER A 61 -11.86 -14.99 -12.04
C SER A 61 -11.63 -13.64 -11.36
N ARG A 62 -10.53 -12.96 -11.67
CA ARG A 62 -10.24 -11.60 -11.15
C ARG A 62 -11.23 -10.57 -11.69
N MET A 63 -11.57 -10.64 -12.97
CA MET A 63 -12.56 -9.75 -13.58
C MET A 63 -13.95 -9.90 -12.96
N LYS A 64 -14.36 -11.14 -12.66
CA LYS A 64 -15.65 -11.42 -12.02
C LYS A 64 -15.69 -11.04 -10.54
N LYS A 65 -14.55 -10.99 -9.87
CA LYS A 65 -14.43 -10.72 -8.43
C LYS A 65 -13.23 -9.80 -8.17
N PRO A 66 -13.25 -8.55 -8.65
CA PRO A 66 -12.10 -7.64 -8.59
C PRO A 66 -11.60 -7.36 -7.18
N ASN A 67 -12.43 -7.54 -6.17
CA ASN A 67 -12.09 -7.24 -4.77
C ASN A 67 -11.55 -8.45 -3.99
N LYS A 68 -11.37 -9.60 -4.61
CA LYS A 68 -10.61 -10.69 -4.00
C LYS A 68 -9.11 -10.50 -4.20
N ILE A 69 -8.59 -9.41 -3.68
CA ILE A 69 -7.17 -9.42 -3.29
C ILE A 69 -7.12 -10.37 -2.10
N ALA A 70 -6.87 -11.65 -2.39
CA ALA A 70 -6.48 -12.55 -1.35
C ALA A 70 -5.12 -12.07 -0.85
N ILE A 71 -5.15 -11.31 0.23
CA ILE A 71 -3.96 -11.07 1.01
C ILE A 71 -3.78 -12.38 1.78
N PRO A 72 -2.82 -13.24 1.41
CA PRO A 72 -2.70 -14.58 2.02
C PRO A 72 -2.53 -14.53 3.53
N TYR A 73 -2.10 -13.39 4.03
CA TYR A 73 -1.78 -13.14 5.43
C TYR A 73 -3.01 -12.86 6.29
N SER A 74 -4.10 -12.35 5.72
CA SER A 74 -5.33 -12.07 6.49
C SER A 74 -6.05 -13.35 6.96
N PHE A 75 -5.65 -14.51 6.47
CA PHE A 75 -6.22 -15.79 6.91
C PHE A 75 -5.57 -16.37 8.16
N TRP A 76 -4.44 -15.84 8.59
CA TRP A 76 -3.65 -16.44 9.68
C TRP A 76 -3.80 -15.73 11.00
N GLU A 77 -4.09 -14.44 10.92
CA GLU A 77 -4.21 -13.59 12.08
C GLU A 77 -5.52 -12.81 12.02
N ALA A 78 -6.15 -12.63 13.17
CA ALA A 78 -7.50 -12.10 13.26
C ALA A 78 -7.63 -10.61 12.86
N GLY A 79 -6.51 -9.91 12.64
CA GLY A 79 -6.51 -8.49 12.32
C GLY A 79 -5.44 -8.06 11.33
N PHE A 80 -5.67 -6.93 10.69
CA PHE A 80 -4.68 -6.26 9.88
C PHE A 80 -4.88 -4.74 9.93
N LEU A 81 -3.79 -4.00 9.79
CA LEU A 81 -3.79 -2.55 9.64
C LEU A 81 -3.14 -2.18 8.30
N PHE A 82 -3.83 -1.36 7.51
CA PHE A 82 -3.29 -0.71 6.32
C PHE A 82 -2.81 0.70 6.67
N ILE A 83 -1.51 0.94 6.55
CA ILE A 83 -0.91 2.27 6.73
C ILE A 83 -0.62 2.81 5.34
N THR A 84 -1.42 3.74 4.84
CA THR A 84 -1.40 4.10 3.42
C THR A 84 -0.87 5.51 3.19
N TRP A 85 0.15 5.65 2.35
CA TRP A 85 0.85 6.89 2.06
C TRP A 85 0.90 7.22 0.58
N TYR A 86 0.75 8.48 0.23
CA TYR A 86 1.21 9.03 -1.02
C TYR A 86 2.69 9.38 -0.89
N THR A 87 3.50 8.73 -1.70
CA THR A 87 4.97 8.85 -1.66
C THR A 87 5.47 9.25 -3.04
N PRO A 88 6.39 10.22 -3.18
CA PRO A 88 7.05 10.49 -4.45
C PRO A 88 7.71 9.22 -5.00
N TRP A 89 7.57 8.96 -6.29
CA TRP A 89 8.05 7.71 -6.89
C TRP A 89 9.53 7.40 -6.60
N PRO A 90 10.46 8.37 -6.65
CA PRO A 90 11.87 8.11 -6.30
C PRO A 90 12.11 7.66 -4.86
N GLU A 91 11.17 7.93 -3.95
CA GLU A 91 11.26 7.58 -2.54
C GLU A 91 10.73 6.17 -2.24
N CYS A 92 10.12 5.48 -3.20
CA CYS A 92 9.46 4.19 -2.96
C CYS A 92 10.41 3.09 -2.47
N ALA A 93 11.65 3.05 -2.96
CA ALA A 93 12.65 2.09 -2.50
C ALA A 93 12.99 2.34 -1.02
N HIS A 94 13.28 3.59 -0.68
CA HIS A 94 13.54 4.00 0.70
C HIS A 94 12.34 3.73 1.63
N PHE A 95 11.12 4.00 1.13
CA PHE A 95 9.90 3.67 1.86
C PHE A 95 9.83 2.17 2.18
N ALA A 96 10.05 1.31 1.18
CA ALA A 96 10.01 -0.13 1.35
C ALA A 96 11.07 -0.62 2.34
N GLU A 97 12.30 -0.13 2.24
CA GLU A 97 13.39 -0.47 3.16
C GLU A 97 13.08 -0.06 4.61
N MET A 98 12.63 1.16 4.81
CA MET A 98 12.29 1.69 6.12
C MET A 98 11.17 0.88 6.79
N TYR A 99 10.06 0.64 6.05
CA TYR A 99 8.95 -0.12 6.61
C TYR A 99 9.28 -1.59 6.82
N THR A 100 10.06 -2.22 5.93
CA THR A 100 10.54 -3.58 6.13
C THR A 100 11.30 -3.69 7.45
N LYS A 101 12.28 -2.83 7.64
CA LYS A 101 13.08 -2.79 8.86
C LYS A 101 12.22 -2.57 10.11
N LYS A 102 11.33 -1.59 10.08
CA LYS A 102 10.47 -1.27 11.22
C LYS A 102 9.50 -2.40 11.54
N MET A 103 8.86 -3.02 10.56
CA MET A 103 7.97 -4.15 10.79
C MET A 103 8.72 -5.33 11.41
N GLU A 104 9.93 -5.63 10.94
CA GLU A 104 10.81 -6.67 11.53
C GLU A 104 11.21 -6.35 12.96
N GLU A 105 11.56 -5.10 13.27
CA GLU A 105 11.89 -4.63 14.63
C GLU A 105 10.75 -4.86 15.63
N TYR A 106 9.49 -4.69 15.17
CA TYR A 106 8.29 -4.94 15.96
C TYR A 106 7.83 -6.40 15.95
N GLY A 107 8.53 -7.26 15.18
CA GLY A 107 8.23 -8.69 15.07
C GLY A 107 7.11 -9.04 14.09
N PHE A 108 6.75 -8.12 13.18
CA PHE A 108 5.74 -8.35 12.15
C PHE A 108 6.39 -8.73 10.82
N PRO A 109 5.79 -9.66 10.06
CA PRO A 109 6.26 -9.97 8.71
C PRO A 109 6.08 -8.76 7.80
N PRO A 110 7.13 -8.34 7.06
CA PRO A 110 7.04 -7.18 6.18
C PRO A 110 6.20 -7.52 4.93
N VAL A 111 5.04 -6.91 4.82
CA VAL A 111 4.17 -6.96 3.66
C VAL A 111 3.91 -5.53 3.20
N ILE A 112 4.42 -5.18 2.02
CA ILE A 112 4.32 -3.83 1.48
C ILE A 112 3.75 -3.90 0.06
N TRP A 113 2.65 -3.20 -0.16
CA TRP A 113 2.08 -3.02 -1.47
C TRP A 113 2.40 -1.62 -1.99
N ILE A 114 2.87 -1.53 -3.24
CA ILE A 114 3.21 -0.27 -3.89
C ILE A 114 2.53 -0.24 -5.26
N ALA A 115 1.77 0.81 -5.52
CA ALA A 115 1.16 1.06 -6.81
C ALA A 115 1.53 2.45 -7.33
N SER A 116 2.01 2.50 -8.56
CA SER A 116 2.27 3.78 -9.23
C SER A 116 0.97 4.50 -9.56
N ILE A 117 0.95 5.80 -9.35
CA ILE A 117 -0.14 6.70 -9.72
C ILE A 117 0.43 7.92 -10.45
N GLU A 118 -0.43 8.76 -11.00
CA GLU A 118 -0.03 10.01 -11.64
C GLU A 118 1.11 9.84 -12.67
N ARG A 119 1.04 8.79 -13.51
CA ARG A 119 2.07 8.47 -14.51
C ARG A 119 3.47 8.29 -13.89
N CYS A 120 3.53 7.54 -12.79
CA CYS A 120 4.77 7.28 -12.04
C CYS A 120 5.44 8.53 -11.43
N ARG A 121 4.70 9.61 -11.18
CA ARG A 121 5.21 10.73 -10.39
C ARG A 121 5.10 10.46 -8.90
N GLN A 122 4.06 9.73 -8.53
CA GLN A 122 3.76 9.33 -7.16
C GLN A 122 3.41 7.84 -7.10
N ALA A 123 3.42 7.30 -5.91
CA ALA A 123 2.91 5.98 -5.60
C ALA A 123 1.99 6.03 -4.38
N ILE A 124 1.04 5.11 -4.36
CA ILE A 124 0.41 4.68 -3.11
C ILE A 124 1.26 3.55 -2.55
N CYS A 125 1.85 3.78 -1.40
CA CYS A 125 2.64 2.82 -0.66
C CYS A 125 1.87 2.38 0.57
N MET A 126 1.69 1.08 0.76
CA MET A 126 0.81 0.53 1.79
C MET A 126 1.47 -0.65 2.49
N PRO A 127 2.12 -0.42 3.64
CA PRO A 127 2.45 -1.49 4.56
C PRO A 127 1.16 -2.13 5.09
N ILE A 128 1.17 -3.44 5.16
CA ILE A 128 0.07 -4.27 5.64
C ILE A 128 0.58 -5.01 6.87
N VAL A 129 0.20 -4.52 8.03
CA VAL A 129 0.59 -5.15 9.30
C VAL A 129 -0.46 -6.17 9.66
N CYS A 130 -0.08 -7.44 9.63
CA CYS A 130 -0.92 -8.54 10.07
C CYS A 130 -0.58 -8.91 11.51
N PHE A 131 -1.57 -8.98 12.38
CA PHE A 131 -1.38 -9.20 13.82
C PHE A 131 -2.56 -9.97 14.43
N ASP A 132 -2.33 -10.60 15.57
CA ASP A 132 -3.37 -11.27 16.33
C ASP A 132 -4.16 -10.24 17.15
N SER A 133 -5.32 -9.83 16.67
CA SER A 133 -6.17 -8.83 17.33
C SER A 133 -6.75 -9.30 18.66
N THR A 134 -6.61 -10.58 19.03
CA THR A 134 -6.99 -11.11 20.32
C THR A 134 -5.93 -10.87 21.40
N LYS A 135 -4.69 -10.53 20.97
CA LYS A 135 -3.57 -10.25 21.87
C LYS A 135 -3.39 -8.75 22.04
N GLN A 136 -3.62 -8.26 23.23
CA GLN A 136 -3.43 -6.86 23.58
C GLN A 136 -2.00 -6.36 23.29
N SER A 137 -0.99 -7.22 23.52
CA SER A 137 0.40 -6.88 23.25
C SER A 137 0.71 -6.63 21.77
N ASP A 138 0.06 -7.37 20.85
CA ASP A 138 0.23 -7.17 19.44
C ASP A 138 -0.46 -5.89 18.98
N PHE A 139 -1.62 -5.60 19.54
CA PHE A 139 -2.35 -4.37 19.29
C PHE A 139 -1.54 -3.12 19.68
N GLU A 140 -0.93 -3.13 20.88
CA GLU A 140 -0.05 -2.06 21.35
C GLU A 140 1.15 -1.85 20.44
N LYS A 141 1.84 -2.94 20.06
CA LYS A 141 2.95 -2.89 19.11
C LYS A 141 2.56 -2.29 17.74
N VAL A 142 1.39 -2.64 17.23
CA VAL A 142 0.87 -2.09 15.97
C VAL A 142 0.63 -0.59 16.08
N GLN A 143 0.11 -0.11 17.22
CA GLN A 143 -0.09 1.32 17.47
C GLN A 143 1.24 2.06 17.53
N ASP A 144 2.21 1.54 18.28
CA ASP A 144 3.54 2.14 18.42
C ASP A 144 4.25 2.21 17.05
N LEU A 145 4.22 1.11 16.29
CA LEU A 145 4.75 1.06 14.92
C LEU A 145 4.10 2.14 14.04
N ASN A 146 2.75 2.23 14.07
CA ASN A 146 2.02 3.19 13.27
C ASN A 146 2.36 4.63 13.67
N GLN A 147 2.46 4.93 14.96
CA GLN A 147 2.83 6.26 15.42
C GLN A 147 4.25 6.64 15.01
N GLU A 148 5.22 5.78 15.27
CA GLU A 148 6.63 6.02 14.93
C GLU A 148 6.82 6.24 13.43
N THR A 149 6.24 5.36 12.61
CA THR A 149 6.36 5.47 11.16
C THR A 149 5.59 6.66 10.59
N THR A 150 4.50 7.07 11.23
CA THR A 150 3.75 8.30 10.88
C THR A 150 4.59 9.53 11.11
N GLU A 151 5.23 9.68 12.26
CA GLU A 151 6.10 10.81 12.54
C GLU A 151 7.25 10.92 11.53
N TYR A 152 7.84 9.78 11.19
CA TYR A 152 8.89 9.71 10.17
C TYR A 152 8.36 10.15 8.79
N ALA A 153 7.24 9.59 8.35
CA ALA A 153 6.63 9.87 7.06
C ALA A 153 6.26 11.35 6.89
N LEU A 154 5.66 11.94 7.91
CA LEU A 154 5.27 13.34 7.91
C LEU A 154 6.47 14.29 7.84
N LYS A 155 7.57 13.97 8.54
CA LYS A 155 8.83 14.75 8.46
C LYS A 155 9.44 14.73 7.06
N ARG A 156 9.20 13.66 6.28
CA ARG A 156 9.62 13.55 4.87
C ARG A 156 8.66 14.20 3.88
N GLY A 157 7.53 14.69 4.34
CA GLY A 157 6.49 15.29 3.49
C GLY A 157 5.64 14.26 2.75
N TRP A 158 5.63 13.01 3.17
CA TRP A 158 4.69 12.02 2.64
C TRP A 158 3.29 12.31 3.18
N LEU A 159 2.28 12.14 2.34
CA LEU A 159 0.90 12.43 2.70
C LEU A 159 0.14 11.16 3.04
N ASN A 160 -0.48 11.11 4.20
CA ASN A 160 -1.32 9.97 4.55
C ASN A 160 -2.61 9.98 3.72
N TYR A 161 -2.90 8.85 3.06
CA TYR A 161 -4.07 8.70 2.21
C TYR A 161 -5.36 8.47 3.01
N ARG A 162 -5.28 7.66 4.05
CA ARG A 162 -6.41 7.29 4.91
C ARG A 162 -5.96 7.19 6.36
N PRO A 163 -5.78 8.34 7.04
CA PRO A 163 -5.34 8.31 8.42
C PRO A 163 -6.40 7.62 9.30
N ASP A 164 -5.93 6.66 10.07
CA ASP A 164 -6.73 6.04 11.10
C ASP A 164 -6.96 7.01 12.29
N PRO A 165 -7.87 6.69 13.23
CA PRO A 165 -8.18 7.59 14.34
C PRO A 165 -6.99 7.95 15.25
N TYR A 166 -5.92 7.15 15.28
CA TYR A 166 -4.77 7.40 16.15
C TYR A 166 -3.83 8.45 15.58
N ILE A 167 -3.69 8.48 14.24
CA ILE A 167 -2.75 9.39 13.56
C ILE A 167 -3.42 10.56 12.84
N HIS A 168 -4.76 10.58 12.74
CA HIS A 168 -5.45 11.57 11.91
C HIS A 168 -5.17 13.01 12.35
N ILE A 169 -5.05 13.27 13.65
CA ILE A 169 -4.74 14.61 14.16
C ILE A 169 -3.38 15.06 13.65
N GLN A 170 -2.36 14.20 13.76
CA GLN A 170 -1.00 14.51 13.29
C GLN A 170 -0.99 14.75 11.78
N ALA A 171 -1.62 13.85 11.01
CA ALA A 171 -1.66 13.92 9.56
C ALA A 171 -2.36 15.19 9.04
N TYR A 172 -3.53 15.53 9.58
CA TYR A 172 -4.30 16.69 9.12
C TYR A 172 -3.83 18.01 9.70
N TYR A 173 -3.26 18.03 10.90
CA TYR A 173 -2.70 19.25 11.46
C TYR A 173 -1.57 19.81 10.58
N GLN A 174 -0.76 18.95 10.00
CA GLN A 174 0.30 19.34 9.07
C GLN A 174 -0.24 19.81 7.70
N ALA A 175 -1.48 19.46 7.36
CA ALA A 175 -2.12 19.92 6.13
C ALA A 175 -2.48 21.44 6.14
N GLY A 176 -2.27 22.13 7.27
CA GLY A 176 -2.35 23.59 7.39
C GLY A 176 -3.69 24.17 6.95
N MET A 177 -3.68 25.00 5.91
CA MET A 177 -4.90 25.66 5.41
C MET A 177 -5.93 24.70 4.87
N TYR A 178 -5.53 23.59 4.27
CA TYR A 178 -6.46 22.58 3.76
C TYR A 178 -7.36 22.03 4.89
N TRP A 179 -6.79 21.71 6.03
CA TRP A 179 -7.56 21.24 7.18
C TRP A 179 -8.53 22.30 7.73
N LYS A 180 -8.11 23.59 7.75
CA LYS A 180 -8.98 24.69 8.17
C LYS A 180 -10.19 24.83 7.26
N TYR A 181 -10.00 24.74 5.93
CA TYR A 181 -11.11 24.79 4.97
C TYR A 181 -12.03 23.58 5.11
N LEU A 182 -11.46 22.39 5.25
CA LEU A 182 -12.24 21.16 5.44
C LEU A 182 -13.12 21.25 6.69
N ARG A 183 -12.57 21.79 7.78
CA ARG A 183 -13.31 21.99 9.03
C ARG A 183 -14.42 23.05 8.87
N ALA A 184 -14.16 24.13 8.19
CA ALA A 184 -15.16 25.15 7.91
C ALA A 184 -16.30 24.60 7.03
N PHE A 185 -15.96 23.83 5.99
CA PHE A 185 -16.93 23.15 5.15
C PHE A 185 -17.76 22.13 5.94
N LYS A 186 -17.11 21.31 6.77
CA LYS A 186 -17.81 20.37 7.66
C LYS A 186 -18.85 21.09 8.51
N LYS A 187 -18.47 22.20 9.16
CA LYS A 187 -19.39 22.99 9.99
C LYS A 187 -20.58 23.56 9.20
N LEU A 188 -20.36 23.89 7.92
CA LEU A 188 -21.41 24.41 7.04
C LEU A 188 -22.45 23.33 6.67
N VAL A 189 -21.99 22.12 6.33
CA VAL A 189 -22.86 21.04 5.82
C VAL A 189 -23.39 20.13 6.91
N ASP A 190 -22.73 20.08 8.05
CA ASP A 190 -23.07 19.25 9.20
C ASP A 190 -22.84 20.01 10.51
N PRO A 191 -23.66 21.04 10.79
CA PRO A 191 -23.48 21.92 11.94
C PRO A 191 -23.60 21.21 13.30
N ASN A 192 -24.27 20.07 13.34
CA ASN A 192 -24.46 19.27 14.56
C ASN A 192 -23.43 18.12 14.69
N PHE A 193 -22.49 18.00 13.74
CA PHE A 193 -21.43 16.96 13.73
C PHE A 193 -21.92 15.52 13.89
N ILE A 194 -23.06 15.20 13.25
CA ILE A 194 -23.66 13.86 13.31
C ILE A 194 -23.12 12.92 12.21
N MET A 195 -22.53 13.45 11.15
CA MET A 195 -21.96 12.67 10.05
C MET A 195 -20.51 12.32 10.36
N HIS A 196 -20.21 11.03 10.53
CA HIS A 196 -18.86 10.53 10.81
C HIS A 196 -18.10 11.34 11.90
N PRO A 197 -18.63 11.43 13.13
CA PRO A 197 -18.00 12.21 14.17
C PRO A 197 -16.60 11.71 14.48
N GLY A 198 -15.67 12.64 14.71
CA GLY A 198 -14.28 12.33 15.04
C GLY A 198 -13.43 11.78 13.88
N ARG A 199 -13.92 11.78 12.64
CA ARG A 199 -13.12 11.39 11.47
C ARG A 199 -12.37 12.57 10.87
N LEU A 200 -11.20 12.30 10.27
CA LEU A 200 -10.35 13.31 9.60
C LEU A 200 -9.95 14.48 10.53
N ALA A 201 -9.77 14.21 11.82
CA ALA A 201 -9.55 15.24 12.84
C ALA A 201 -10.63 16.35 12.85
N LEU A 202 -11.83 16.00 12.41
CA LEU A 202 -13.00 16.89 12.44
C LEU A 202 -13.85 16.54 13.67
N PRO A 203 -14.56 17.55 14.22
CA PRO A 203 -15.48 17.31 15.32
C PRO A 203 -16.53 16.28 14.97
#